data_745a6ddc71d52402b416f67b30eb15e5
#
_entry.id   745a6ddc71d52402b416f67b30eb15e5
#
_cell.length_a   1.000
_cell.length_b   1.000
_cell.length_c   1.000
_cell.angle_alpha   90.00
_cell.angle_beta   90.00
_cell.angle_gamma   90.00
#
_symmetry.space_group_name_H-M   'P 1'
#
loop_
_entity.id
_entity.type
_entity.pdbx_description
1 polymer ?
#
loop_
_entity_poly.entity_id
_entity_poly.type
_entity_poly.pdbx_seq_one_letter_code
_entity_poly.pdbx_strand_id
1 'polypeptide(L)'
;MKARGLRWAGLGALGLVTLAGCTAQPGVATSQAQLPPVEPGMARVWFFRQSDPPGGNVYAADPIVYANGAPVGDVKQGTAFFHNFPPGKYRFTVQPFGTPTREHDTLQLAPGMQAYVQVQWEPNWEANRTGGGSSFTVLTSSPEVAQQYLPTLTNLGQR
;
A
#
# COMPACT_ATOMS: atom_id res chain seq x y z
N MET A 1 71.54 -6.19 54.84
CA MET A 1 72.16 -6.19 53.52
C MET A 1 71.15 -6.13 52.45
N LYS A 2 71.35 -5.32 51.45
CA LYS A 2 70.48 -4.91 50.33
C LYS A 2 70.10 -6.08 49.41
N ALA A 3 68.87 -6.16 48.93
CA ALA A 3 68.54 -6.68 47.65
C ALA A 3 67.28 -6.06 47.07
N ARG A 4 67.41 -5.58 45.91
CA ARG A 4 66.59 -4.70 45.11
C ARG A 4 65.41 -5.42 44.48
N GLY A 5 64.32 -4.67 44.30
CA GLY A 5 63.14 -5.06 43.60
C GLY A 5 63.34 -5.23 42.08
N LEU A 6 62.40 -5.89 41.51
CA LEU A 6 62.15 -5.88 40.05
C LEU A 6 60.64 -5.78 39.80
N ARG A 7 60.26 -4.60 39.32
CA ARG A 7 58.88 -4.32 38.88
C ARG A 7 58.70 -4.85 37.47
N TRP A 8 57.78 -5.72 37.26
CA TRP A 8 57.30 -6.07 35.93
C TRP A 8 55.95 -5.38 35.67
N ALA A 9 55.97 -4.41 34.77
CA ALA A 9 54.76 -3.79 34.22
C ALA A 9 54.29 -4.62 33.03
N GLY A 10 53.15 -5.32 33.20
CA GLY A 10 52.50 -6.00 32.12
C GLY A 10 51.42 -5.09 31.52
N LEU A 11 51.66 -4.55 30.33
CA LEU A 11 50.63 -3.91 29.51
C LEU A 11 49.70 -4.98 28.96
N GLY A 12 48.48 -5.05 29.47
CA GLY A 12 47.39 -5.80 28.88
C GLY A 12 46.69 -4.94 27.82
N ALA A 13 46.92 -5.25 26.54
CA ALA A 13 46.18 -4.65 25.47
C ALA A 13 44.78 -5.29 25.40
N LEU A 14 43.76 -4.56 25.80
CA LEU A 14 42.35 -4.93 25.57
C LEU A 14 42.04 -4.69 24.09
N GLY A 15 41.98 -5.76 23.31
CA GLY A 15 41.45 -5.73 21.95
C GLY A 15 39.92 -5.54 21.99
N LEU A 16 39.41 -4.37 21.54
CA LEU A 16 38.00 -4.15 21.27
C LEU A 16 37.65 -4.90 19.98
N VAL A 17 36.96 -6.02 20.12
CA VAL A 17 36.29 -6.68 18.99
C VAL A 17 34.98 -5.92 18.69
N THR A 18 35.00 -5.07 17.68
CA THR A 18 33.79 -4.47 17.13
C THR A 18 33.04 -5.52 16.30
N LEU A 19 31.99 -6.09 16.87
CA LEU A 19 31.02 -6.87 16.13
C LEU A 19 30.24 -5.92 15.22
N ALA A 20 30.62 -5.86 13.95
CA ALA A 20 29.81 -5.26 12.91
C ALA A 20 28.56 -6.13 12.71
N GLY A 21 27.51 -5.84 13.48
CA GLY A 21 26.20 -6.41 13.27
C GLY A 21 25.65 -5.91 11.93
N CYS A 22 25.54 -6.79 10.93
CA CYS A 22 24.70 -6.54 9.77
C CYS A 22 23.26 -6.40 10.24
N THR A 23 22.82 -5.19 10.52
CA THR A 23 21.38 -4.90 10.65
C THR A 23 20.78 -5.02 9.26
N ALA A 24 20.11 -6.17 8.99
CA ALA A 24 19.18 -6.25 7.89
C ALA A 24 18.18 -5.09 8.10
N GLN A 25 18.18 -4.11 7.21
CA GLN A 25 17.15 -3.08 7.20
C GLN A 25 15.81 -3.80 6.97
N PRO A 26 14.88 -3.76 7.93
CA PRO A 26 13.51 -4.19 7.65
C PRO A 26 13.02 -3.30 6.52
N GLY A 27 12.47 -3.94 5.47
CA GLY A 27 11.83 -3.20 4.37
C GLY A 27 10.94 -2.12 4.97
N VAL A 28 11.12 -0.88 4.52
CA VAL A 28 10.43 0.29 5.08
C VAL A 28 8.94 0.09 4.85
N ALA A 29 8.25 -0.44 5.86
CA ALA A 29 6.81 -0.27 5.92
C ALA A 29 6.56 1.24 5.91
N THR A 30 5.97 1.76 4.84
CA THR A 30 5.74 3.19 4.67
C THR A 30 4.78 3.63 5.76
N SER A 31 5.33 4.08 6.88
CA SER A 31 4.55 4.68 7.94
C SER A 31 3.79 5.87 7.35
N GLN A 32 2.50 5.97 7.61
CA GLN A 32 1.69 7.14 7.20
C GLN A 32 2.32 8.48 7.64
N ALA A 33 3.17 8.45 8.66
CA ALA A 33 3.92 9.61 9.15
C ALA A 33 4.93 10.20 8.14
N GLN A 34 5.26 9.48 7.06
CA GLN A 34 6.22 9.93 6.04
C GLN A 34 5.54 10.44 4.76
N LEU A 35 4.21 10.44 4.71
CA LEU A 35 3.48 10.92 3.55
C LEU A 35 3.40 12.45 3.57
N PRO A 36 3.45 13.11 2.39
CA PRO A 36 3.22 14.53 2.34
C PRO A 36 1.82 14.83 2.90
N PRO A 37 1.64 15.95 3.61
CA PRO A 37 0.32 16.36 4.08
C PRO A 37 -0.66 16.47 2.91
N VAL A 38 -1.95 16.33 3.19
CA VAL A 38 -2.98 16.60 2.19
C VAL A 38 -2.88 18.07 1.80
N GLU A 39 -2.91 18.35 0.50
CA GLU A 39 -2.87 19.72 -0.01
C GLU A 39 -4.03 20.57 0.57
N PRO A 40 -3.78 21.82 0.96
CA PRO A 40 -4.84 22.68 1.48
C PRO A 40 -6.04 22.76 0.55
N GLY A 41 -7.23 22.54 1.10
CA GLY A 41 -8.47 22.56 0.33
C GLY A 41 -8.78 21.30 -0.47
N MET A 42 -7.88 20.32 -0.51
CA MET A 42 -8.08 19.05 -1.20
C MET A 42 -8.51 17.94 -0.23
N ALA A 43 -9.04 16.85 -0.79
CA ALA A 43 -9.23 15.58 -0.10
C ALA A 43 -8.26 14.54 -0.70
N ARG A 44 -7.80 13.60 0.10
CA ARG A 44 -6.97 12.49 -0.36
C ARG A 44 -7.79 11.22 -0.41
N VAL A 45 -7.76 10.54 -1.56
CA VAL A 45 -8.34 9.20 -1.71
C VAL A 45 -7.22 8.20 -1.95
N TRP A 46 -7.18 7.18 -1.11
CA TRP A 46 -6.31 6.03 -1.27
C TRP A 46 -7.01 4.96 -2.09
N PHE A 47 -6.32 4.45 -3.09
CA PHE A 47 -6.74 3.28 -3.85
C PHE A 47 -5.78 2.14 -3.53
N PHE A 48 -6.33 0.98 -3.16
CA PHE A 48 -5.50 -0.15 -2.77
C PHE A 48 -6.11 -1.48 -3.20
N ARG A 49 -5.24 -2.43 -3.47
CA ARG A 49 -5.59 -3.81 -3.80
C ARG A 49 -4.69 -4.76 -3.03
N GLN A 50 -5.32 -5.70 -2.34
CA GLN A 50 -4.60 -6.79 -1.70
C GLN A 50 -4.00 -7.73 -2.75
N SER A 51 -3.01 -8.53 -2.34
CA SER A 51 -2.55 -9.64 -3.17
C SER A 51 -3.63 -10.71 -3.20
N ASP A 52 -3.89 -11.24 -4.38
CA ASP A 52 -4.83 -12.35 -4.51
C ASP A 52 -4.24 -13.60 -3.83
N PRO A 53 -5.09 -14.51 -3.30
CA PRO A 53 -4.62 -15.77 -2.74
C PRO A 53 -3.82 -16.57 -3.77
N PRO A 54 -2.85 -17.39 -3.33
CA PRO A 54 -2.14 -18.29 -4.22
C PRO A 54 -3.12 -19.18 -5.00
N GLY A 55 -3.00 -19.23 -6.32
CA GLY A 55 -3.90 -19.96 -7.21
C GLY A 55 -5.12 -19.15 -7.71
N GLY A 56 -5.42 -17.97 -7.15
CA GLY A 56 -6.42 -17.04 -7.66
C GLY A 56 -5.95 -16.23 -8.87
N ASN A 57 -4.78 -16.52 -9.36
CA ASN A 57 -3.99 -15.69 -10.28
C ASN A 57 -4.37 -15.90 -11.76
N VAL A 58 -5.64 -16.01 -12.07
CA VAL A 58 -6.08 -16.24 -13.46
C VAL A 58 -5.98 -14.97 -14.30
N TYR A 59 -5.91 -13.79 -13.68
CA TYR A 59 -5.83 -12.51 -14.39
C TYR A 59 -4.85 -11.57 -13.70
N ALA A 60 -3.61 -11.56 -14.20
CA ALA A 60 -2.57 -10.59 -13.84
C ALA A 60 -2.87 -9.18 -14.38
N ALA A 61 -4.13 -8.81 -14.51
CA ALA A 61 -4.50 -7.49 -15.00
C ALA A 61 -4.40 -6.46 -13.90
N ASP A 62 -3.88 -5.30 -14.27
CA ASP A 62 -3.83 -4.11 -13.43
C ASP A 62 -5.05 -3.23 -13.80
N PRO A 63 -6.19 -3.36 -13.08
CA PRO A 63 -7.40 -2.61 -13.41
C PRO A 63 -7.18 -1.11 -13.22
N ILE A 64 -7.74 -0.31 -14.14
CA ILE A 64 -7.72 1.14 -14.04
C ILE A 64 -8.94 1.61 -13.26
N VAL A 65 -8.73 2.44 -12.24
CA VAL A 65 -9.79 3.13 -11.52
C VAL A 65 -10.12 4.44 -12.20
N TYR A 66 -11.41 4.76 -12.26
CA TYR A 66 -11.94 6.00 -12.81
C TYR A 66 -12.69 6.77 -11.73
N ALA A 67 -12.53 8.09 -11.73
CA ALA A 67 -13.32 9.02 -10.95
C ALA A 67 -14.18 9.87 -11.89
N ASN A 68 -15.51 9.80 -11.77
CA ASN A 68 -16.45 10.47 -12.68
C ASN A 68 -16.15 10.21 -14.17
N GLY A 69 -15.66 9.01 -14.50
CA GLY A 69 -15.32 8.60 -15.87
C GLY A 69 -13.90 9.01 -16.33
N ALA A 70 -13.17 9.82 -15.57
CA ALA A 70 -11.77 10.13 -15.86
C ALA A 70 -10.83 9.09 -15.21
N PRO A 71 -9.81 8.58 -15.91
CA PRO A 71 -8.87 7.63 -15.35
C PRO A 71 -8.04 8.28 -14.24
N VAL A 72 -7.87 7.56 -13.12
CA VAL A 72 -7.05 7.98 -11.97
C VAL A 72 -5.72 7.26 -11.94
N GLY A 73 -5.72 5.96 -12.18
CA GLY A 73 -4.52 5.13 -12.20
C GLY A 73 -4.83 3.64 -12.15
N ASP A 74 -3.81 2.84 -12.45
CA ASP A 74 -3.85 1.37 -12.37
C ASP A 74 -3.57 0.91 -10.93
N VAL A 75 -4.28 -0.12 -10.49
CA VAL A 75 -4.13 -0.70 -9.14
C VAL A 75 -3.56 -2.11 -9.24
N LYS A 76 -2.25 -2.23 -9.03
CA LYS A 76 -1.55 -3.51 -9.04
C LYS A 76 -1.84 -4.33 -7.79
N GLN A 77 -1.73 -5.65 -7.90
CA GLN A 77 -1.81 -6.52 -6.73
C GLN A 77 -0.78 -6.16 -5.67
N GLY A 78 -1.16 -6.16 -4.41
CA GLY A 78 -0.27 -5.86 -3.30
C GLY A 78 0.22 -4.42 -3.25
N THR A 79 -0.47 -3.48 -3.91
CA THR A 79 -0.07 -2.07 -3.95
C THR A 79 -1.15 -1.12 -3.50
N ALA A 80 -0.72 0.08 -3.13
CA ALA A 80 -1.57 1.23 -2.87
C ALA A 80 -0.97 2.49 -3.49
N PHE A 81 -1.82 3.40 -3.93
CA PHE A 81 -1.46 4.76 -4.30
C PHE A 81 -2.53 5.73 -3.82
N PHE A 82 -2.25 7.03 -3.87
CA PHE A 82 -3.26 8.03 -3.55
C PHE A 82 -3.36 9.10 -4.64
N HIS A 83 -4.51 9.75 -4.66
CA HIS A 83 -4.76 10.93 -5.47
C HIS A 83 -5.45 12.00 -4.64
N ASN A 84 -5.06 13.27 -4.83
CA ASN A 84 -5.72 14.40 -4.16
C ASN A 84 -6.81 14.96 -5.08
N PHE A 85 -8.03 15.04 -4.58
CA PHE A 85 -9.20 15.52 -5.30
C PHE A 85 -9.71 16.85 -4.72
N PRO A 86 -10.22 17.77 -5.54
CA PRO A 86 -11.06 18.86 -5.04
C PRO A 86 -12.27 18.32 -4.26
N PRO A 87 -12.82 19.09 -3.31
CA PRO A 87 -14.06 18.71 -2.64
C PRO A 87 -15.19 18.52 -3.65
N GLY A 88 -16.03 17.53 -3.44
CA GLY A 88 -17.12 17.24 -4.36
C GLY A 88 -17.64 15.81 -4.27
N LYS A 89 -18.63 15.51 -5.10
CA LYS A 89 -19.19 14.17 -5.22
C LYS A 89 -18.49 13.41 -6.33
N TYR A 90 -17.92 12.27 -5.99
CA TYR A 90 -17.19 11.41 -6.93
C TYR A 90 -17.82 10.03 -6.99
N ARG A 91 -18.01 9.56 -8.21
CA ARG A 91 -18.37 8.19 -8.51
C ARG A 91 -17.11 7.47 -8.96
N PHE A 92 -16.68 6.48 -8.18
CA PHE A 92 -15.56 5.63 -8.52
C PHE A 92 -16.05 4.38 -9.23
N THR A 93 -15.35 4.01 -10.31
CA THR A 93 -15.58 2.77 -11.07
C THR A 93 -14.23 2.16 -11.40
N VAL A 94 -14.22 0.88 -11.73
CA VAL A 94 -13.01 0.19 -12.19
C VAL A 94 -13.29 -0.39 -13.58
N GLN A 95 -12.23 -0.48 -14.39
CA GLN A 95 -12.36 -1.07 -15.72
C GLN A 95 -12.80 -2.53 -15.60
N PRO A 96 -13.96 -2.88 -16.13
CA PRO A 96 -14.46 -4.24 -16.08
C PRO A 96 -13.65 -5.13 -17.03
N PHE A 97 -13.36 -6.34 -16.55
CA PHE A 97 -13.00 -7.45 -17.40
C PHE A 97 -14.23 -8.33 -17.57
N GLY A 98 -14.67 -8.55 -18.81
CA GLY A 98 -15.87 -9.31 -19.09
C GLY A 98 -17.15 -8.46 -19.03
N THR A 99 -18.18 -8.96 -18.35
CA THR A 99 -19.46 -8.25 -18.24
C THR A 99 -19.29 -6.95 -17.46
N PRO A 100 -19.80 -5.82 -17.97
CA PRO A 100 -19.74 -4.55 -17.25
C PRO A 100 -20.38 -4.70 -15.86
N THR A 101 -19.60 -4.50 -14.83
CA THR A 101 -20.16 -4.41 -13.49
C THR A 101 -20.92 -3.10 -13.38
N ARG A 102 -22.13 -3.14 -12.87
CA ARG A 102 -22.89 -1.93 -12.53
C ARG A 102 -22.40 -1.32 -11.22
N GLU A 103 -21.39 -1.96 -10.62
CA GLU A 103 -20.90 -1.62 -9.32
C GLU A 103 -20.02 -0.39 -9.39
N HIS A 104 -20.44 0.56 -8.64
CA HIS A 104 -19.72 1.81 -8.44
C HIS A 104 -19.90 2.20 -6.99
N ASP A 105 -18.93 2.89 -6.46
CA ASP A 105 -19.07 3.53 -5.16
C ASP A 105 -19.05 5.05 -5.30
N THR A 106 -19.78 5.72 -4.43
CA THR A 106 -19.92 7.17 -4.48
C THR A 106 -19.52 7.77 -3.15
N LEU A 107 -18.57 8.71 -3.18
CA LEU A 107 -18.09 9.44 -2.02
C LEU A 107 -18.36 10.93 -2.16
N GLN A 108 -18.78 11.54 -1.06
CA GLN A 108 -18.77 12.99 -0.90
C GLN A 108 -17.44 13.37 -0.22
N LEU A 109 -16.53 14.00 -0.96
CA LEU A 109 -15.25 14.44 -0.45
C LEU A 109 -15.34 15.85 0.13
N ALA A 110 -14.77 16.05 1.32
CA ALA A 110 -14.66 17.34 1.98
C ALA A 110 -13.17 17.76 2.09
N PRO A 111 -12.87 19.06 2.23
CA PRO A 111 -11.50 19.54 2.42
C PRO A 111 -10.82 18.84 3.62
N GLY A 112 -9.59 18.39 3.44
CA GLY A 112 -8.81 17.68 4.47
C GLY A 112 -9.22 16.22 4.72
N MET A 113 -10.29 15.75 4.08
CA MET A 113 -10.78 14.38 4.23
C MET A 113 -9.76 13.38 3.66
N GLN A 114 -9.60 12.24 4.34
CA GLN A 114 -8.97 11.06 3.78
C GLN A 114 -10.03 9.97 3.61
N ALA A 115 -10.07 9.38 2.43
CA ALA A 115 -11.00 8.31 2.08
C ALA A 115 -10.21 7.13 1.48
N TYR A 116 -10.83 5.96 1.51
CA TYR A 116 -10.18 4.70 1.13
C TYR A 116 -11.09 3.92 0.20
N VAL A 117 -10.56 3.56 -0.95
CA VAL A 117 -11.24 2.78 -1.99
C VAL A 117 -10.44 1.52 -2.23
N GLN A 118 -11.03 0.40 -1.90
CA GLN A 118 -10.46 -0.91 -2.16
C GLN A 118 -10.89 -1.38 -3.54
N VAL A 119 -9.94 -1.91 -4.30
CA VAL A 119 -10.21 -2.63 -5.55
C VAL A 119 -10.13 -4.11 -5.25
N GLN A 120 -11.22 -4.81 -5.47
CA GLN A 120 -11.30 -6.25 -5.27
C GLN A 120 -11.52 -6.97 -6.59
N TRP A 121 -10.94 -8.14 -6.70
CA TRP A 121 -11.27 -9.08 -7.75
C TRP A 121 -12.46 -9.93 -7.30
N GLU A 122 -13.52 -9.93 -8.07
CA GLU A 122 -14.67 -10.80 -7.87
C GLU A 122 -14.78 -11.78 -9.05
N PRO A 123 -14.64 -13.08 -8.80
CA PRO A 123 -14.90 -14.06 -9.83
C PRO A 123 -16.38 -13.97 -10.23
N ASN A 124 -16.67 -13.44 -11.40
CA ASN A 124 -17.99 -13.54 -11.99
C ASN A 124 -18.19 -14.98 -12.48
N TRP A 125 -18.64 -15.83 -11.58
CA TRP A 125 -18.80 -17.25 -11.88
C TRP A 125 -19.91 -17.55 -12.91
N GLU A 126 -20.89 -16.64 -13.07
CA GLU A 126 -21.86 -16.74 -14.17
C GLU A 126 -21.19 -16.49 -15.54
N ALA A 127 -20.32 -15.51 -15.62
CA ALA A 127 -19.51 -15.28 -16.82
C ALA A 127 -18.50 -16.43 -17.06
N ASN A 128 -17.99 -17.08 -16.02
CA ASN A 128 -17.16 -18.28 -16.14
C ASN A 128 -17.91 -19.47 -16.75
N ARG A 129 -19.22 -19.61 -16.57
CA ARG A 129 -20.03 -20.63 -17.24
C ARG A 129 -20.18 -20.38 -18.75
N THR A 130 -20.03 -19.16 -19.19
CA THR A 130 -20.17 -18.73 -20.59
C THR A 130 -18.84 -18.35 -21.25
N GLY A 131 -17.70 -18.59 -20.58
CA GLY A 131 -16.37 -18.21 -21.06
C GLY A 131 -16.01 -16.75 -20.82
N GLY A 132 -16.77 -16.02 -20.00
CA GLY A 132 -16.48 -14.64 -19.61
C GLY A 132 -15.51 -14.57 -18.41
N GLY A 133 -14.79 -13.48 -18.32
CA GLY A 133 -13.73 -13.28 -17.35
C GLY A 133 -14.20 -12.87 -15.95
N SER A 134 -13.24 -12.63 -15.12
CA SER A 134 -13.42 -12.06 -13.78
C SER A 134 -13.71 -10.56 -13.86
N SER A 135 -14.47 -10.06 -12.91
CA SER A 135 -14.73 -8.64 -12.74
C SER A 135 -13.92 -8.07 -11.58
N PHE A 136 -13.60 -6.80 -11.70
CA PHE A 136 -13.13 -6.01 -10.57
C PHE A 136 -14.24 -5.11 -10.09
N THR A 137 -14.28 -4.88 -8.78
CA THR A 137 -15.20 -3.94 -8.14
C THR A 137 -14.45 -2.94 -7.28
N VAL A 138 -15.05 -1.79 -7.04
CA VAL A 138 -14.58 -0.77 -6.10
C VAL A 138 -15.49 -0.74 -4.89
N LEU A 139 -14.90 -0.69 -3.71
CA LEU A 139 -15.61 -0.61 -2.43
C LEU A 139 -15.02 0.50 -1.57
N THR A 140 -15.84 1.34 -1.02
CA THR A 140 -15.42 2.27 0.03
C THR A 140 -15.08 1.48 1.30
N SER A 141 -13.88 1.66 1.81
CA SER A 141 -13.43 1.03 3.05
C SER A 141 -13.44 2.04 4.19
N SER A 142 -13.77 1.57 5.40
CA SER A 142 -13.56 2.40 6.59
C SER A 142 -12.04 2.59 6.85
N PRO A 143 -11.67 3.68 7.56
CA PRO A 143 -10.26 3.88 7.94
C PRO A 143 -9.67 2.70 8.70
N GLU A 144 -10.44 2.05 9.57
CA GLU A 144 -10.01 0.91 10.39
C GLU A 144 -9.67 -0.30 9.52
N VAL A 145 -10.49 -0.56 8.50
CA VAL A 145 -10.24 -1.66 7.53
C VAL A 145 -9.02 -1.32 6.67
N ALA A 146 -8.95 -0.12 6.12
CA ALA A 146 -7.84 0.28 5.29
C ALA A 146 -6.49 0.24 6.04
N GLN A 147 -6.47 0.65 7.30
CA GLN A 147 -5.27 0.63 8.14
C GLN A 147 -4.74 -0.78 8.44
N GLN A 148 -5.56 -1.81 8.31
CA GLN A 148 -5.09 -3.21 8.43
C GLN A 148 -4.28 -3.64 7.21
N TYR A 149 -4.59 -3.11 6.04
CA TYR A 149 -3.97 -3.54 4.78
C TYR A 149 -2.87 -2.60 4.29
N LEU A 150 -3.07 -1.29 4.35
CA LEU A 150 -2.13 -0.32 3.80
C LEU A 150 -0.68 -0.50 4.27
N PRO A 151 -0.38 -0.85 5.55
CA PRO A 151 1.00 -1.07 5.99
C PRO A 151 1.66 -2.29 5.35
N THR A 152 0.89 -3.23 4.81
CA THR A 152 1.41 -4.46 4.18
C THR A 152 1.58 -4.32 2.67
N LEU A 153 1.11 -3.22 2.09
CA LEU A 153 1.11 -2.95 0.66
C LEU A 153 2.30 -2.07 0.25
N THR A 154 2.77 -2.28 -0.98
CA THR A 154 3.75 -1.37 -1.57
C THR A 154 3.08 -0.05 -1.92
N ASN A 155 3.54 1.05 -1.33
CA ASN A 155 3.04 2.39 -1.64
C ASN A 155 3.74 2.94 -2.88
N LEU A 156 2.95 3.28 -3.90
CA LEU A 156 3.41 3.85 -5.17
C LEU A 156 3.37 5.39 -5.20
N GLY A 157 2.99 6.03 -4.10
CA GLY A 157 2.91 7.49 -4.00
C GLY A 157 1.65 8.10 -4.61
N GLN A 158 1.74 9.38 -4.99
CA GLN A 158 0.68 10.11 -5.67
C GLN A 158 0.70 9.81 -7.17
N ARG A 159 -0.49 9.62 -7.74
CA ARG A 159 -0.73 9.47 -9.18
C ARG A 159 -1.73 10.49 -9.67
#